data_c25a6aae521614695b8dc2008fc5edee
#
_entry.id   c25a6aae521614695b8dc2008fc5edee
#
_cell.length_a   1.000
_cell.length_b   1.000
_cell.length_c   1.000
_cell.angle_alpha   90.00
_cell.angle_beta   90.00
_cell.angle_gamma   90.00
#
_symmetry.space_group_name_H-M   'P 1'
#
loop_
_entity.id
_entity.type
_entity.pdbx_description
1 polymer ?
#
loop_
_entity_poly.entity_id
_entity_poly.type
_entity_poly.pdbx_seq_one_letter_code
_entity_poly.pdbx_strand_id
1 'polypeptide(L)'
;QAYYKEQTGENIRIVYQTFDINEIMLTKIEKGHEDFDVVCPSEYIIERMLKKHLLLPIDTNFAHSPNYMNNVAPFIRKQINKLSQPGEKASRYAVCYMWGTAGILYNRAYVPDSVALSWDCLWNKKYAGKILMKDSYRDAYGTAVIYAHAKELKEGTVTVEELMNDYSPRAMELAEKYLKALKPNIAGWEADFGKEMMTKNKAW
;
A
#
# COMPACT_ATOMS: atom_id res chain seq x y z
N GLN A 1 -11.68 14.05 -20.17
CA GLN A 1 -11.42 14.64 -21.49
C GLN A 1 -12.40 15.77 -21.78
N ALA A 2 -13.73 15.55 -21.70
CA ALA A 2 -14.75 16.58 -21.96
C ALA A 2 -14.58 17.83 -21.09
N TYR A 3 -14.43 17.66 -19.78
CA TYR A 3 -14.21 18.75 -18.84
C TYR A 3 -12.94 19.56 -19.16
N TYR A 4 -11.84 18.89 -19.51
CA TYR A 4 -10.60 19.58 -19.88
C TYR A 4 -10.80 20.43 -21.14
N LYS A 5 -11.47 19.88 -22.17
CA LYS A 5 -11.80 20.62 -23.38
C LYS A 5 -12.67 21.84 -23.10
N GLU A 6 -13.65 21.70 -22.21
CA GLU A 6 -14.54 22.82 -21.82
C GLU A 6 -13.76 23.95 -21.14
N GLN A 7 -12.78 23.61 -20.29
CA GLN A 7 -11.99 24.60 -19.54
C GLN A 7 -10.86 25.24 -20.36
N THR A 8 -10.24 24.51 -21.29
CA THR A 8 -9.04 24.94 -21.99
C THR A 8 -9.26 25.18 -23.48
N GLY A 9 -10.33 24.66 -24.07
CA GLY A 9 -10.54 24.62 -25.54
C GLY A 9 -9.75 23.51 -26.23
N GLU A 10 -8.87 22.80 -25.55
CA GLU A 10 -7.98 21.80 -26.12
C GLU A 10 -8.53 20.38 -26.01
N ASN A 11 -8.23 19.55 -27.02
CA ASN A 11 -8.50 18.12 -26.95
C ASN A 11 -7.30 17.37 -26.40
N ILE A 12 -7.53 16.54 -25.37
CA ILE A 12 -6.52 15.60 -24.88
C ILE A 12 -7.00 14.16 -25.11
N ARG A 13 -6.04 13.27 -25.35
CA ARG A 13 -6.24 11.83 -25.34
C ARG A 13 -5.62 11.24 -24.08
N ILE A 14 -6.44 10.65 -23.22
CA ILE A 14 -5.96 9.95 -22.04
C ILE A 14 -5.78 8.47 -22.42
N VAL A 15 -4.55 7.97 -22.28
CA VAL A 15 -4.20 6.56 -22.36
C VAL A 15 -4.08 6.04 -20.94
N TYR A 16 -5.10 5.33 -20.48
CA TYR A 16 -5.17 4.83 -19.11
C TYR A 16 -4.64 3.38 -19.06
N GLN A 17 -3.67 3.16 -18.18
CA GLN A 17 -3.10 1.83 -17.90
C GLN A 17 -3.26 1.51 -16.43
N THR A 18 -3.46 0.24 -16.10
CA THR A 18 -3.48 -0.27 -14.73
C THR A 18 -2.27 -1.15 -14.47
N PHE A 19 -1.88 -1.25 -13.23
CA PHE A 19 -0.85 -2.18 -12.75
C PHE A 19 -1.31 -2.79 -11.42
N ASP A 20 -1.07 -4.07 -11.24
CA ASP A 20 -1.47 -4.79 -10.04
C ASP A 20 -0.41 -4.71 -8.93
N ILE A 21 0.87 -4.61 -9.33
CA ILE A 21 2.01 -4.62 -8.43
C ILE A 21 2.87 -3.36 -8.67
N ASN A 22 3.08 -2.58 -7.62
CA ASN A 22 3.86 -1.34 -7.65
C ASN A 22 5.28 -1.52 -8.18
N GLU A 23 5.95 -2.62 -7.82
CA GLU A 23 7.33 -2.91 -8.19
C GLU A 23 7.48 -3.18 -9.69
N ILE A 24 6.46 -3.78 -10.32
CA ILE A 24 6.44 -3.99 -11.78
C ILE A 24 6.38 -2.65 -12.50
N MET A 25 5.49 -1.76 -12.07
CA MET A 25 5.38 -0.41 -12.63
C MET A 25 6.70 0.36 -12.46
N LEU A 26 7.28 0.35 -11.26
CA LEU A 26 8.57 1.02 -11.00
C LEU A 26 9.69 0.47 -11.88
N THR A 27 9.76 -0.86 -12.04
CA THR A 27 10.77 -1.51 -12.88
C THR A 27 10.66 -1.09 -14.36
N LYS A 28 9.46 -0.91 -14.86
CA LYS A 28 9.23 -0.43 -16.24
C LYS A 28 9.76 0.99 -16.42
N ILE A 29 9.49 1.87 -15.47
CA ILE A 29 10.01 3.25 -15.50
C ILE A 29 11.54 3.26 -15.40
N GLU A 30 12.11 2.52 -14.44
CA GLU A 30 13.56 2.48 -14.21
C GLU A 30 14.34 1.94 -15.42
N LYS A 31 13.78 1.02 -16.16
CA LYS A 31 14.39 0.45 -17.37
C LYS A 31 14.15 1.32 -18.62
N GLY A 32 13.40 2.42 -18.50
CA GLY A 32 13.06 3.29 -19.62
C GLY A 32 12.17 2.64 -20.68
N HIS A 33 11.38 1.62 -20.28
CA HIS A 33 10.47 0.95 -21.20
C HIS A 33 9.12 1.63 -21.34
N GLU A 34 8.73 2.41 -20.35
CA GLU A 34 7.49 3.17 -20.36
C GLU A 34 7.70 4.56 -19.76
N ASP A 35 7.13 5.57 -20.43
CA ASP A 35 7.11 6.97 -20.01
C ASP A 35 5.68 7.34 -19.66
N PHE A 36 5.46 7.80 -18.44
CA PHE A 36 4.15 8.16 -17.92
C PHE A 36 4.10 9.64 -17.55
N ASP A 37 3.07 10.35 -17.98
CA ASP A 37 2.82 11.73 -17.55
C ASP A 37 2.40 11.77 -16.06
N VAL A 38 1.62 10.76 -15.62
CA VAL A 38 1.13 10.65 -14.24
C VAL A 38 1.09 9.19 -13.82
N VAL A 39 1.57 8.89 -12.61
CA VAL A 39 1.47 7.57 -11.98
C VAL A 39 0.84 7.69 -10.60
N CYS A 40 0.11 6.64 -10.16
CA CYS A 40 -0.56 6.62 -8.86
C CYS A 40 -0.14 5.37 -8.05
N PRO A 41 1.11 5.28 -7.58
CA PRO A 41 1.59 4.19 -6.75
C PRO A 41 1.33 4.43 -5.26
N SER A 42 1.66 3.42 -4.44
CA SER A 42 1.72 3.57 -2.99
C SER A 42 2.89 4.48 -2.54
N GLU A 43 2.76 5.05 -1.36
CA GLU A 43 3.68 6.05 -0.80
C GLU A 43 5.15 5.60 -0.77
N TYR A 44 5.42 4.34 -0.43
CA TYR A 44 6.80 3.83 -0.36
C TYR A 44 7.48 3.77 -1.74
N ILE A 45 6.70 3.63 -2.82
CA ILE A 45 7.23 3.74 -4.19
C ILE A 45 7.53 5.20 -4.53
N ILE A 46 6.68 6.13 -4.11
CA ILE A 46 6.96 7.58 -4.28
C ILE A 46 8.29 7.94 -3.60
N GLU A 47 8.52 7.45 -2.39
CA GLU A 47 9.81 7.66 -1.71
C GLU A 47 11.00 7.10 -2.51
N ARG A 48 10.86 5.89 -3.08
CA ARG A 48 11.89 5.30 -3.94
C ARG A 48 12.13 6.11 -5.21
N MET A 49 11.04 6.58 -5.83
CA MET A 49 11.12 7.40 -7.05
C MET A 49 11.80 8.76 -6.76
N LEU A 50 11.52 9.38 -5.61
CA LEU A 50 12.22 10.58 -5.17
C LEU A 50 13.72 10.33 -5.01
N LYS A 51 14.12 9.28 -4.30
CA LYS A 51 15.53 8.89 -4.11
C LYS A 51 16.28 8.64 -5.42
N LYS A 52 15.56 8.27 -6.46
CA LYS A 52 16.11 7.97 -7.80
C LYS A 52 15.90 9.08 -8.81
N HIS A 53 15.37 10.23 -8.38
CA HIS A 53 15.08 11.39 -9.24
C HIS A 53 14.22 11.07 -10.47
N LEU A 54 13.22 10.19 -10.28
CA LEU A 54 12.29 9.73 -11.33
C LEU A 54 11.00 10.57 -11.42
N LEU A 55 10.86 11.60 -10.59
CA LEU A 55 9.67 12.44 -10.52
C LEU A 55 10.02 13.88 -10.95
N LEU A 56 9.12 14.49 -11.69
CA LEU A 56 9.16 15.93 -11.99
C LEU A 56 8.33 16.69 -10.94
N PRO A 57 8.75 17.91 -10.56
CA PRO A 57 7.94 18.75 -9.69
C PRO A 57 6.60 19.09 -10.32
N ILE A 58 5.53 19.07 -9.51
CA ILE A 58 4.22 19.53 -9.94
C ILE A 58 4.30 21.05 -10.16
N ASP A 59 3.84 21.50 -11.31
CA ASP A 59 3.75 22.94 -11.60
C ASP A 59 2.66 23.56 -10.70
N THR A 60 3.04 24.54 -9.90
CA THR A 60 2.14 25.27 -9.01
C THR A 60 1.12 26.13 -9.76
N ASN A 61 1.34 26.39 -11.05
CA ASN A 61 0.38 27.08 -11.91
C ASN A 61 -0.59 26.11 -12.60
N PHE A 62 -0.42 24.82 -12.37
CA PHE A 62 -1.23 23.79 -12.99
C PHE A 62 -2.72 24.02 -12.77
N ALA A 63 -3.47 24.06 -13.89
CA ALA A 63 -4.93 24.19 -13.92
C ALA A 63 -5.49 25.33 -13.04
N HIS A 64 -4.78 26.42 -12.87
CA HIS A 64 -5.16 27.53 -11.98
C HIS A 64 -5.43 27.09 -10.52
N SER A 65 -4.84 25.98 -10.09
CA SER A 65 -5.00 25.39 -8.75
C SER A 65 -3.68 25.39 -7.96
N PRO A 66 -3.09 26.58 -7.69
CA PRO A 66 -1.80 26.66 -7.01
C PRO A 66 -1.83 26.07 -5.58
N ASN A 67 -3.05 25.90 -5.04
CA ASN A 67 -3.31 25.44 -3.68
C ASN A 67 -3.90 24.02 -3.64
N TYR A 68 -3.61 23.17 -4.64
CA TYR A 68 -4.14 21.81 -4.71
C TYR A 68 -3.93 21.00 -3.40
N MET A 69 -2.83 21.26 -2.69
CA MET A 69 -2.57 20.62 -1.39
C MET A 69 -3.54 21.04 -0.29
N ASN A 70 -4.27 22.13 -0.44
CA ASN A 70 -5.28 22.55 0.56
C ASN A 70 -6.50 21.60 0.57
N ASN A 71 -6.73 20.89 -0.53
CA ASN A 71 -7.79 19.88 -0.63
C ASN A 71 -7.40 18.54 0.02
N VAL A 72 -6.13 18.37 0.40
CA VAL A 72 -5.64 17.18 1.09
C VAL A 72 -5.75 17.40 2.61
N ALA A 73 -6.37 16.44 3.31
CA ALA A 73 -6.53 16.50 4.76
C ALA A 73 -5.19 16.77 5.47
N PRO A 74 -5.15 17.62 6.52
CA PRO A 74 -3.91 18.00 7.20
C PRO A 74 -3.07 16.82 7.69
N PHE A 75 -3.73 15.76 8.19
CA PHE A 75 -3.08 14.53 8.61
C PHE A 75 -2.31 13.89 7.43
N ILE A 76 -2.95 13.77 6.27
CA ILE A 76 -2.33 13.15 5.08
C ILE A 76 -1.18 14.00 4.53
N ARG A 77 -1.33 15.34 4.55
CA ARG A 77 -0.22 16.25 4.20
C ARG A 77 1.01 16.03 5.09
N LYS A 78 0.79 15.80 6.39
CA LYS A 78 1.86 15.48 7.32
C LYS A 78 2.54 14.15 6.97
N GLN A 79 1.77 13.13 6.59
CA GLN A 79 2.33 11.83 6.22
C GLN A 79 3.15 11.91 4.92
N ILE A 80 2.63 12.55 3.87
CA ILE A 80 3.38 12.67 2.61
C ILE A 80 4.71 13.42 2.79
N ASN A 81 4.75 14.41 3.68
CA ASN A 81 5.98 15.15 3.96
C ASN A 81 7.04 14.33 4.72
N LYS A 82 6.67 13.22 5.37
CA LYS A 82 7.64 12.28 5.96
C LYS A 82 8.47 11.54 4.89
N LEU A 83 7.95 11.42 3.66
CA LEU A 83 8.66 10.79 2.55
C LEU A 83 9.75 11.67 1.93
N SER A 84 9.87 12.91 2.41
CA SER A 84 10.78 13.90 1.85
C SER A 84 12.25 13.47 1.98
N GLN A 85 13.04 13.84 0.99
CA GLN A 85 14.49 13.68 0.99
C GLN A 85 15.18 15.00 1.40
N PRO A 86 16.45 14.99 1.79
CA PRO A 86 17.19 16.21 2.09
C PRO A 86 17.09 17.21 0.94
N GLY A 87 16.55 18.41 1.22
CA GLY A 87 16.36 19.46 0.23
C GLY A 87 15.12 19.35 -0.65
N GLU A 88 14.39 18.22 -0.62
CA GLU A 88 13.22 17.99 -1.46
C GLU A 88 11.99 17.55 -0.64
N LYS A 89 10.92 18.33 -0.74
CA LYS A 89 9.64 18.00 -0.10
C LYS A 89 8.81 17.11 -1.04
N ALA A 90 8.41 15.94 -0.59
CA ALA A 90 7.58 15.03 -1.37
C ALA A 90 6.29 15.66 -1.91
N SER A 91 5.70 16.59 -1.16
CA SER A 91 4.52 17.37 -1.58
C SER A 91 4.73 18.26 -2.82
N ARG A 92 5.98 18.47 -3.27
CA ARG A 92 6.25 19.15 -4.56
C ARG A 92 6.12 18.23 -5.76
N TYR A 93 6.14 16.91 -5.54
CA TYR A 93 6.21 15.89 -6.60
C TYR A 93 4.99 15.00 -6.62
N ALA A 94 4.26 14.95 -5.53
CA ALA A 94 3.11 14.07 -5.39
C ALA A 94 1.99 14.70 -4.56
N VAL A 95 0.76 14.36 -4.91
CA VAL A 95 -0.45 14.67 -4.15
C VAL A 95 -1.17 13.38 -3.79
N CYS A 96 -1.68 13.28 -2.56
CA CYS A 96 -2.40 12.11 -2.14
C CYS A 96 -3.75 12.02 -2.85
N TYR A 97 -4.00 10.89 -3.51
CA TYR A 97 -5.27 10.55 -4.14
C TYR A 97 -6.21 9.82 -3.17
N MET A 98 -5.70 8.79 -2.50
CA MET A 98 -6.46 7.93 -1.60
C MET A 98 -5.56 7.41 -0.47
N TRP A 99 -6.14 7.14 0.68
CA TRP A 99 -5.48 6.45 1.77
C TRP A 99 -6.44 5.43 2.39
N GLY A 100 -5.88 4.45 3.09
CA GLY A 100 -6.66 3.43 3.78
C GLY A 100 -5.82 2.71 4.82
N THR A 101 -6.46 1.80 5.53
CA THR A 101 -5.84 0.93 6.52
C THR A 101 -6.00 -0.51 6.10
N ALA A 102 -4.99 -1.34 6.37
CA ALA A 102 -5.12 -2.78 6.30
C ALA A 102 -5.93 -3.29 7.51
N GLY A 103 -6.76 -4.30 7.29
CA GLY A 103 -7.59 -4.89 8.33
C GLY A 103 -8.01 -6.31 7.95
N ILE A 104 -8.67 -6.98 8.88
CA ILE A 104 -9.20 -8.33 8.68
C ILE A 104 -10.67 -8.21 8.26
N LEU A 105 -10.98 -8.69 7.07
CA LEU A 105 -12.35 -8.93 6.62
C LEU A 105 -12.65 -10.40 6.84
N TYR A 106 -13.75 -10.72 7.54
CA TYR A 106 -14.10 -12.09 7.87
C TYR A 106 -15.60 -12.37 7.74
N ASN A 107 -15.91 -13.63 7.47
CA ASN A 107 -17.30 -14.11 7.40
C ASN A 107 -17.77 -14.55 8.79
N ARG A 108 -18.70 -13.80 9.38
CA ARG A 108 -19.25 -14.06 10.73
C ARG A 108 -19.94 -15.40 10.89
N ALA A 109 -20.34 -16.04 9.79
CA ALA A 109 -20.92 -17.38 9.85
C ALA A 109 -19.88 -18.47 10.21
N TYR A 110 -18.59 -18.21 9.96
CA TYR A 110 -17.50 -19.17 10.16
C TYR A 110 -16.47 -18.73 11.18
N VAL A 111 -16.27 -17.41 11.33
CA VAL A 111 -15.26 -16.82 12.21
C VAL A 111 -15.98 -15.97 13.26
N PRO A 112 -15.88 -16.32 14.56
CA PRO A 112 -16.43 -15.50 15.64
C PRO A 112 -15.75 -14.14 15.74
N ASP A 113 -16.51 -13.10 16.09
CA ASP A 113 -15.99 -11.73 16.26
C ASP A 113 -14.82 -11.69 17.24
N SER A 114 -14.88 -12.44 18.34
CA SER A 114 -13.81 -12.51 19.34
C SER A 114 -12.48 -13.03 18.81
N VAL A 115 -12.50 -13.82 17.74
CA VAL A 115 -11.29 -14.36 17.10
C VAL A 115 -10.71 -13.35 16.11
N ALA A 116 -11.56 -12.63 15.39
CA ALA A 116 -11.14 -11.65 14.38
C ALA A 116 -10.58 -10.34 14.96
N LEU A 117 -10.60 -10.17 16.29
CA LEU A 117 -10.06 -8.98 16.98
C LEU A 117 -8.53 -8.92 17.02
N SER A 118 -7.85 -10.01 16.67
CA SER A 118 -6.39 -10.09 16.69
C SER A 118 -5.87 -10.73 15.39
N TRP A 119 -4.72 -10.25 14.95
CA TRP A 119 -3.97 -10.84 13.83
C TRP A 119 -3.57 -12.30 14.06
N ASP A 120 -3.60 -12.78 15.32
CA ASP A 120 -3.34 -14.18 15.69
C ASP A 120 -4.26 -15.16 14.95
N CYS A 121 -5.47 -14.73 14.59
CA CYS A 121 -6.43 -15.56 13.86
C CYS A 121 -5.88 -16.09 12.53
N LEU A 122 -4.96 -15.36 11.88
CA LEU A 122 -4.36 -15.77 10.62
C LEU A 122 -3.50 -17.03 10.77
N TRP A 123 -2.86 -17.23 11.94
CA TRP A 123 -2.05 -18.42 12.25
C TRP A 123 -2.85 -19.56 12.87
N ASN A 124 -4.16 -19.39 13.07
CA ASN A 124 -4.99 -20.43 13.63
C ASN A 124 -5.26 -21.52 12.59
N LYS A 125 -4.78 -22.74 12.87
CA LYS A 125 -4.91 -23.91 11.98
C LYS A 125 -6.35 -24.30 11.65
N LYS A 126 -7.33 -23.85 12.45
CA LYS A 126 -8.76 -24.03 12.17
C LYS A 126 -9.17 -23.41 10.82
N TYR A 127 -8.45 -22.39 10.37
CA TYR A 127 -8.71 -21.67 9.13
C TYR A 127 -7.76 -22.07 7.99
N ALA A 128 -7.13 -23.25 8.10
CA ALA A 128 -6.22 -23.76 7.06
C ALA A 128 -6.89 -23.79 5.68
N GLY A 129 -6.24 -23.18 4.68
CA GLY A 129 -6.74 -23.08 3.31
C GLY A 129 -7.98 -22.18 3.15
N LYS A 130 -8.22 -21.26 4.12
CA LYS A 130 -9.40 -20.36 4.09
C LYS A 130 -9.04 -18.87 4.12
N ILE A 131 -7.77 -18.55 4.29
CA ILE A 131 -7.30 -17.17 4.40
C ILE A 131 -6.82 -16.68 3.06
N LEU A 132 -7.25 -15.49 2.67
CA LEU A 132 -6.65 -14.72 1.59
C LEU A 132 -5.70 -13.69 2.19
N MET A 133 -4.49 -13.66 1.68
CA MET A 133 -3.48 -12.68 2.05
C MET A 133 -3.29 -11.70 0.91
N LYS A 134 -3.15 -10.42 1.23
CA LYS A 134 -2.89 -9.39 0.22
C LYS A 134 -1.62 -9.73 -0.57
N ASP A 135 -1.71 -9.69 -1.90
CA ASP A 135 -0.57 -9.88 -2.81
C ASP A 135 0.27 -8.59 -2.87
N SER A 136 0.93 -8.33 -1.76
CA SER A 136 1.79 -7.16 -1.56
C SER A 136 2.91 -7.55 -0.60
N TYR A 137 4.14 -7.39 -1.04
CA TYR A 137 5.33 -7.67 -0.20
C TYR A 137 5.29 -6.88 1.10
N ARG A 138 4.91 -5.61 1.02
CA ARG A 138 4.88 -4.73 2.20
C ARG A 138 3.79 -5.14 3.18
N ASP A 139 2.60 -5.48 2.70
CA ASP A 139 1.49 -5.90 3.56
C ASP A 139 1.77 -7.28 4.19
N ALA A 140 2.30 -8.22 3.42
CA ALA A 140 2.68 -9.54 3.92
C ALA A 140 3.80 -9.45 4.97
N TYR A 141 4.87 -8.70 4.68
CA TYR A 141 5.95 -8.42 5.62
C TYR A 141 5.42 -7.78 6.90
N GLY A 142 4.65 -6.68 6.76
CA GLY A 142 4.09 -5.95 7.88
C GLY A 142 3.22 -6.81 8.78
N THR A 143 2.36 -7.64 8.20
CA THR A 143 1.52 -8.58 8.97
C THR A 143 2.38 -9.54 9.79
N ALA A 144 3.45 -10.08 9.20
CA ALA A 144 4.33 -11.02 9.88
C ALA A 144 5.12 -10.37 11.03
N VAL A 145 5.70 -9.19 10.83
CA VAL A 145 6.48 -8.51 11.87
C VAL A 145 5.60 -7.95 12.99
N ILE A 146 4.41 -7.45 12.68
CA ILE A 146 3.43 -7.02 13.68
C ILE A 146 2.99 -8.22 14.54
N TYR A 147 2.71 -9.36 13.94
CA TYR A 147 2.39 -10.58 14.67
C TYR A 147 3.55 -11.04 15.55
N ALA A 148 4.77 -11.04 15.00
CA ALA A 148 5.96 -11.46 15.72
C ALA A 148 6.27 -10.60 16.95
N HIS A 149 5.94 -9.31 16.89
CA HIS A 149 6.21 -8.32 17.94
C HIS A 149 4.94 -7.86 18.67
N ALA A 150 3.88 -8.68 18.66
CA ALA A 150 2.61 -8.32 19.28
C ALA A 150 2.74 -7.96 20.77
N LYS A 151 3.66 -8.60 21.48
CA LYS A 151 3.94 -8.31 22.91
C LYS A 151 4.60 -6.95 23.06
N GLU A 152 5.67 -6.71 22.34
CA GLU A 152 6.46 -5.46 22.38
C GLU A 152 5.61 -4.25 21.94
N LEU A 153 4.75 -4.43 20.94
CA LEU A 153 3.78 -3.42 20.52
C LEU A 153 2.79 -3.08 21.64
N LYS A 154 2.28 -4.10 22.34
CA LYS A 154 1.37 -3.93 23.48
C LYS A 154 2.04 -3.24 24.67
N GLU A 155 3.30 -3.54 24.90
CA GLU A 155 4.12 -2.92 25.96
C GLU A 155 4.62 -1.52 25.57
N GLY A 156 4.47 -1.11 24.30
CA GLY A 156 4.94 0.18 23.79
C GLY A 156 6.45 0.30 23.66
N THR A 157 7.18 -0.82 23.66
CA THR A 157 8.65 -0.86 23.54
C THR A 157 9.11 -0.74 22.08
N VAL A 158 8.22 -1.00 21.12
CA VAL A 158 8.41 -0.77 19.67
C VAL A 158 7.17 -0.15 19.09
N THR A 159 7.31 0.51 17.94
CA THR A 159 6.20 1.11 17.19
C THR A 159 5.97 0.37 15.86
N VAL A 160 4.75 0.45 15.34
CA VAL A 160 4.43 -0.08 14.01
C VAL A 160 5.31 0.56 12.94
N GLU A 161 5.59 1.88 13.05
CA GLU A 161 6.43 2.62 12.10
C GLU A 161 7.87 2.06 12.07
N GLU A 162 8.46 1.75 13.21
CA GLU A 162 9.79 1.14 13.30
C GLU A 162 9.80 -0.25 12.67
N LEU A 163 8.85 -1.12 13.02
CA LEU A 163 8.77 -2.47 12.49
C LEU A 163 8.56 -2.50 10.97
N MET A 164 7.68 -1.64 10.46
CA MET A 164 7.37 -1.58 9.03
C MET A 164 8.53 -1.05 8.18
N ASN A 165 9.50 -0.39 8.78
CA ASN A 165 10.65 0.21 8.11
C ASN A 165 11.99 -0.46 8.50
N ASP A 166 11.96 -1.53 9.30
CA ASP A 166 13.13 -2.35 9.58
C ASP A 166 13.34 -3.39 8.46
N TYR A 167 14.37 -3.19 7.65
CA TYR A 167 14.76 -4.10 6.58
C TYR A 167 16.07 -4.83 6.91
N SER A 168 16.41 -4.93 8.19
CA SER A 168 17.59 -5.68 8.64
C SER A 168 17.46 -7.16 8.26
N PRO A 169 18.59 -7.88 8.07
CA PRO A 169 18.56 -9.32 7.82
C PRO A 169 17.78 -10.08 8.91
N ARG A 170 17.91 -9.67 10.17
CA ARG A 170 17.17 -10.25 11.28
C ARG A 170 15.64 -10.09 11.15
N ALA A 171 15.19 -8.89 10.78
CA ALA A 171 13.76 -8.63 10.58
C ALA A 171 13.21 -9.43 9.39
N MET A 172 14.00 -9.54 8.31
CA MET A 172 13.63 -10.33 7.13
C MET A 172 13.54 -11.84 7.43
N GLU A 173 14.51 -12.39 8.18
CA GLU A 173 14.48 -13.80 8.64
C GLU A 173 13.27 -14.07 9.55
N LEU A 174 12.95 -13.13 10.43
CA LEU A 174 11.79 -13.22 11.31
C LEU A 174 10.49 -13.23 10.50
N ALA A 175 10.33 -12.30 9.57
CA ALA A 175 9.17 -12.24 8.67
C ALA A 175 9.03 -13.54 7.86
N GLU A 176 10.12 -14.03 7.27
CA GLU A 176 10.14 -15.29 6.52
C GLU A 176 9.66 -16.47 7.38
N LYS A 177 10.15 -16.59 8.61
CA LYS A 177 9.75 -17.63 9.56
C LYS A 177 8.23 -17.64 9.78
N TYR A 178 7.65 -16.46 10.05
CA TYR A 178 6.22 -16.37 10.33
C TYR A 178 5.35 -16.51 9.07
N LEU A 179 5.80 -16.01 7.92
CA LEU A 179 5.11 -16.22 6.64
C LEU A 179 5.13 -17.69 6.21
N LYS A 180 6.25 -18.41 6.41
CA LYS A 180 6.30 -19.86 6.19
C LYS A 180 5.33 -20.62 7.10
N ALA A 181 5.22 -20.21 8.37
CA ALA A 181 4.24 -20.80 9.29
C ALA A 181 2.79 -20.49 8.92
N LEU A 182 2.53 -19.32 8.31
CA LEU A 182 1.21 -18.92 7.84
C LEU A 182 0.80 -19.62 6.55
N LYS A 183 1.75 -19.99 5.70
CA LYS A 183 1.51 -20.53 4.35
C LYS A 183 0.44 -21.65 4.29
N PRO A 184 0.37 -22.63 5.20
CA PRO A 184 -0.67 -23.67 5.17
C PRO A 184 -2.09 -23.15 5.32
N ASN A 185 -2.28 -21.95 5.90
CA ASN A 185 -3.58 -21.33 6.10
C ASN A 185 -4.03 -20.53 4.88
N ILE A 186 -3.09 -20.18 3.98
CA ILE A 186 -3.36 -19.34 2.81
C ILE A 186 -4.05 -20.13 1.72
N ALA A 187 -5.26 -19.68 1.32
CA ALA A 187 -5.99 -20.16 0.15
C ALA A 187 -5.52 -19.52 -1.15
N GLY A 188 -4.99 -18.29 -1.08
CA GLY A 188 -4.50 -17.55 -2.22
C GLY A 188 -3.96 -16.17 -1.84
N TRP A 189 -3.15 -15.62 -2.73
CA TRP A 189 -2.66 -14.25 -2.67
C TRP A 189 -3.63 -13.36 -3.43
N GLU A 190 -4.19 -12.39 -2.76
CA GLU A 190 -5.35 -11.63 -3.21
C GLU A 190 -4.89 -10.27 -3.77
N ALA A 191 -5.19 -10.01 -5.04
CA ALA A 191 -5.05 -8.70 -5.66
C ALA A 191 -6.39 -7.95 -5.65
N ASP A 192 -7.45 -8.52 -6.28
CA ASP A 192 -8.77 -7.88 -6.36
C ASP A 192 -9.96 -8.87 -6.44
N PHE A 193 -9.72 -10.16 -6.28
CA PHE A 193 -10.75 -11.21 -6.36
C PHE A 193 -11.31 -11.66 -5.00
N GLY A 194 -10.79 -11.12 -3.90
CA GLY A 194 -11.11 -11.57 -2.54
C GLY A 194 -12.61 -11.48 -2.22
N LYS A 195 -13.28 -10.44 -2.67
CA LYS A 195 -14.72 -10.24 -2.50
C LYS A 195 -15.53 -11.41 -3.07
N GLU A 196 -15.16 -11.87 -4.27
CA GLU A 196 -15.83 -12.99 -4.92
C GLU A 196 -15.58 -14.32 -4.19
N MET A 197 -14.36 -14.54 -3.73
CA MET A 197 -14.00 -15.72 -2.94
C MET A 197 -14.79 -15.79 -1.64
N MET A 198 -14.93 -14.66 -0.94
CA MET A 198 -15.70 -14.53 0.30
C MET A 198 -17.19 -14.80 0.07
N THR A 199 -17.79 -14.19 -0.96
CA THR A 199 -19.23 -14.40 -1.28
C THR A 199 -19.55 -15.82 -1.69
N LYS A 200 -18.57 -16.53 -2.27
CA LYS A 200 -18.69 -17.95 -2.64
C LYS A 200 -18.29 -18.93 -1.52
N ASN A 201 -18.05 -18.44 -0.30
CA ASN A 201 -17.60 -19.22 0.87
C ASN A 201 -16.30 -20.02 0.63
N LYS A 202 -15.46 -19.57 -0.30
CA LYS A 202 -14.15 -20.20 -0.58
C LYS A 202 -13.07 -19.67 0.36
N ALA A 203 -13.26 -18.46 0.90
CA ALA A 203 -12.48 -17.88 1.97
C ALA A 203 -13.41 -17.39 3.10
N TRP A 204 -12.89 -17.21 4.31
CA TRP A 204 -13.69 -16.87 5.50
C TRP A 204 -13.23 -15.61 6.23
#